data_bba3315aefb4957010c2753751244418
#
_entry.id   bba3315aefb4957010c2753751244418
#
_cell.length_a   1.000
_cell.length_b   1.000
_cell.length_c   1.000
_cell.angle_alpha   90.00
_cell.angle_beta   90.00
_cell.angle_gamma   90.00
#
_symmetry.space_group_name_H-M   'P 1'
#
loop_
_entity.id
_entity.type
_entity.pdbx_description
1 polymer ?
#
loop_
_entity_poly.entity_id
_entity_poly.type
_entity_poly.pdbx_seq_one_letter_code
_entity_poly.pdbx_strand_id
1 'polypeptide(L)'
;MYKRQHPDGVRIYPTVILRDTPLCDLWQAGKYREHTVEDAVRVCACILPIFENAGIPVIRLGLNPSDELSGGAAVGGAYHPALGELVRSRLWRDKAETILSGVEPGADVVLGVSANRISVMTGQHRANLSYLQERFSLRSVRVCASDVPDGEIVRI
;
A
#
# COMPACT_ATOMS: atom_id res chain seq x y z
N MET A 1 -6.96 -17.52 -14.43
CA MET A 1 -6.00 -17.72 -15.52
C MET A 1 -4.58 -18.00 -14.99
N TYR A 2 -4.05 -17.20 -14.06
CA TYR A 2 -2.70 -17.32 -13.51
C TYR A 2 -2.41 -18.63 -12.76
N LYS A 3 -3.40 -19.21 -12.08
CA LYS A 3 -3.25 -20.50 -11.38
C LYS A 3 -2.93 -21.71 -12.28
N ARG A 4 -3.14 -21.59 -13.60
CA ARG A 4 -2.85 -22.67 -14.55
C ARG A 4 -1.43 -22.63 -15.11
N GLN A 5 -0.78 -21.46 -15.08
CA GLN A 5 0.53 -21.25 -15.72
C GLN A 5 1.69 -21.33 -14.73
N HIS A 6 1.43 -21.17 -13.40
CA HIS A 6 2.46 -21.17 -12.34
C HIS A 6 3.70 -20.37 -12.72
N PRO A 7 3.58 -19.05 -12.96
CA PRO A 7 4.73 -18.24 -13.35
C PRO A 7 5.75 -18.18 -12.19
N ASP A 8 7.04 -18.09 -12.52
CA ASP A 8 8.12 -17.96 -11.54
C ASP A 8 8.10 -16.64 -10.79
N GLY A 9 7.38 -15.66 -11.28
CA GLY A 9 7.16 -14.37 -10.65
C GLY A 9 6.30 -13.45 -11.50
N VAL A 10 5.77 -12.40 -10.86
CA VAL A 10 4.90 -11.41 -11.51
C VAL A 10 5.36 -9.99 -11.23
N ARG A 11 4.97 -9.09 -12.12
CA ARG A 11 5.09 -7.64 -11.94
C ARG A 11 3.71 -7.03 -12.04
N ILE A 12 3.41 -6.08 -11.16
CA ILE A 12 2.13 -5.39 -11.13
C ILE A 12 2.39 -3.91 -11.45
N TYR A 13 1.88 -3.46 -12.59
CA TYR A 13 2.06 -2.09 -13.06
C TYR A 13 0.71 -1.40 -13.20
N PRO A 14 0.27 -0.64 -12.20
CA PRO A 14 -0.88 0.25 -12.36
C PRO A 14 -0.64 1.27 -13.48
N THR A 15 -1.71 1.67 -14.15
CA THR A 15 -1.63 2.59 -15.28
C THR A 15 -1.13 3.96 -14.85
N VAL A 16 -0.14 4.46 -15.57
CA VAL A 16 0.40 5.83 -15.45
C VAL A 16 0.09 6.58 -16.73
N ILE A 17 -0.32 7.84 -16.62
CA ILE A 17 -0.58 8.71 -17.77
C ILE A 17 0.70 9.47 -18.06
N LEU A 18 1.29 9.21 -19.21
CA LEU A 18 2.48 9.90 -19.67
C LEU A 18 2.12 11.04 -20.61
N ARG A 19 2.86 12.14 -20.50
CA ARG A 19 2.74 13.29 -21.41
C ARG A 19 2.92 12.82 -22.88
N ASP A 20 2.27 13.52 -23.80
CA ASP A 20 2.37 13.28 -25.25
C ASP A 20 2.00 11.85 -25.69
N THR A 21 1.02 11.24 -25.01
CA THR A 21 0.47 9.94 -25.36
C THR A 21 -1.02 10.03 -25.66
N PRO A 22 -1.56 9.12 -26.50
CA PRO A 22 -3.01 9.06 -26.75
C PRO A 22 -3.85 8.91 -25.47
N LEU A 23 -3.31 8.26 -24.42
CA LEU A 23 -4.00 8.15 -23.13
C LEU A 23 -4.09 9.50 -22.42
N CYS A 24 -3.04 10.32 -22.52
CA CYS A 24 -3.04 11.69 -22.01
C CYS A 24 -4.11 12.54 -22.71
N ASP A 25 -4.24 12.44 -24.03
CA ASP A 25 -5.26 13.15 -24.80
C ASP A 25 -6.69 12.74 -24.38
N LEU A 26 -6.92 11.44 -24.18
CA LEU A 26 -8.20 10.92 -23.70
C LEU A 26 -8.52 11.41 -22.29
N TRP A 27 -7.53 11.48 -21.42
CA TRP A 27 -7.68 11.96 -20.05
C TRP A 27 -8.00 13.46 -20.02
N GLN A 28 -7.26 14.26 -20.77
CA GLN A 28 -7.50 15.70 -20.90
C GLN A 28 -8.88 16.01 -21.52
N ALA A 29 -9.33 15.16 -22.45
CA ALA A 29 -10.67 15.28 -23.05
C ALA A 29 -11.81 14.75 -22.15
N GLY A 30 -11.51 14.32 -20.91
CA GLY A 30 -12.50 13.74 -19.99
C GLY A 30 -13.08 12.39 -20.42
N LYS A 31 -12.45 11.72 -21.41
CA LYS A 31 -12.87 10.40 -21.93
C LYS A 31 -12.20 9.22 -21.24
N TYR A 32 -11.23 9.48 -20.37
CA TYR A 32 -10.55 8.49 -19.53
C TYR A 32 -10.50 9.01 -18.10
N ARG A 33 -11.01 8.20 -17.15
CA ARG A 33 -10.85 8.46 -15.70
C ARG A 33 -9.55 7.86 -15.23
N GLU A 34 -8.69 8.68 -14.68
CA GLU A 34 -7.43 8.19 -14.14
C GLU A 34 -7.63 7.22 -12.98
N HIS A 35 -6.70 6.29 -12.88
CA HIS A 35 -6.53 5.39 -11.75
C HIS A 35 -5.48 6.02 -10.84
N THR A 36 -5.93 6.65 -9.77
CA THR A 36 -5.05 7.42 -8.87
C THR A 36 -4.07 6.53 -8.11
N VAL A 37 -3.07 7.13 -7.47
CA VAL A 37 -2.14 6.38 -6.57
C VAL A 37 -2.93 5.69 -5.46
N GLU A 38 -3.95 6.33 -4.89
CA GLU A 38 -4.78 5.74 -3.84
C GLU A 38 -5.59 4.55 -4.36
N ASP A 39 -6.20 4.67 -5.54
CA ASP A 39 -6.89 3.56 -6.20
C ASP A 39 -5.94 2.38 -6.43
N ALA A 40 -4.73 2.67 -6.94
CA ALA A 40 -3.71 1.65 -7.16
C ALA A 40 -3.29 0.95 -5.87
N VAL A 41 -3.05 1.70 -4.80
CA VAL A 41 -2.72 1.12 -3.49
C VAL A 41 -3.84 0.20 -3.01
N ARG A 42 -5.09 0.63 -3.11
CA ARG A 42 -6.26 -0.16 -2.71
C ARG A 42 -6.39 -1.45 -3.51
N VAL A 43 -6.28 -1.37 -4.83
CA VAL A 43 -6.40 -2.55 -5.72
C VAL A 43 -5.21 -3.49 -5.55
N CYS A 44 -3.99 -2.95 -5.50
CA CYS A 44 -2.78 -3.76 -5.32
C CYS A 44 -2.73 -4.44 -3.96
N ALA A 45 -3.25 -3.82 -2.89
CA ALA A 45 -3.38 -4.46 -1.58
C ALA A 45 -4.32 -5.67 -1.61
N CYS A 46 -5.32 -5.70 -2.50
CA CYS A 46 -6.14 -6.89 -2.71
C CYS A 46 -5.45 -7.96 -3.58
N ILE A 47 -4.66 -7.53 -4.56
CA ILE A 47 -4.01 -8.43 -5.53
C ILE A 47 -2.76 -9.10 -4.95
N LEU A 48 -1.94 -8.35 -4.23
CA LEU A 48 -0.63 -8.83 -3.72
C LEU A 48 -0.76 -10.11 -2.89
N PRO A 49 -1.67 -10.23 -1.91
CA PRO A 49 -1.84 -11.47 -1.16
C PRO A 49 -2.27 -12.67 -1.99
N ILE A 50 -2.95 -12.46 -3.12
CA ILE A 50 -3.38 -13.56 -4.01
C ILE A 50 -2.16 -14.28 -4.60
N PHE A 51 -1.14 -13.53 -5.00
CA PHE A 51 0.10 -14.09 -5.53
C PHE A 51 0.97 -14.67 -4.41
N GLU A 52 1.13 -13.94 -3.31
CA GLU A 52 1.94 -14.39 -2.16
C GLU A 52 1.40 -15.70 -1.58
N ASN A 53 0.07 -15.82 -1.40
CA ASN A 53 -0.58 -17.06 -0.93
C ASN A 53 -0.49 -18.22 -1.94
N ALA A 54 -0.29 -17.93 -3.22
CA ALA A 54 -0.04 -18.93 -4.25
C ALA A 54 1.45 -19.31 -4.38
N GLY A 55 2.33 -18.74 -3.54
CA GLY A 55 3.78 -18.94 -3.62
C GLY A 55 4.43 -18.28 -4.84
N ILE A 56 3.74 -17.33 -5.48
CA ILE A 56 4.24 -16.61 -6.66
C ILE A 56 4.82 -15.27 -6.22
N PRO A 57 6.13 -15.05 -6.30
CA PRO A 57 6.73 -13.80 -5.87
C PRO A 57 6.31 -12.63 -6.75
N VAL A 58 5.91 -11.52 -6.13
CA VAL A 58 5.71 -10.25 -6.81
C VAL A 58 7.06 -9.53 -6.85
N ILE A 59 7.76 -9.65 -7.99
CA ILE A 59 9.12 -9.13 -8.20
C ILE A 59 9.11 -7.60 -8.15
N ARG A 60 8.02 -6.98 -8.63
CA ARG A 60 7.89 -5.53 -8.69
C ARG A 60 6.44 -5.11 -8.62
N LEU A 61 6.22 -3.99 -7.92
CA LEU A 61 4.96 -3.30 -7.86
C LEU A 61 5.19 -1.81 -8.14
N GLY A 62 4.60 -1.30 -9.23
CA GLY A 62 4.83 0.04 -9.75
C GLY A 62 6.05 0.16 -10.66
N LEU A 63 6.14 1.27 -11.39
CA LEU A 63 7.23 1.57 -12.29
C LEU A 63 8.51 1.90 -11.49
N ASN A 64 9.66 1.63 -12.10
CA ASN A 64 10.93 2.13 -11.58
C ASN A 64 10.93 3.66 -11.60
N PRO A 65 11.39 4.29 -10.53
CA PRO A 65 11.75 5.69 -10.61
C PRO A 65 12.80 5.90 -11.71
N SER A 66 12.58 6.89 -12.55
CA SER A 66 13.55 7.39 -13.51
C SER A 66 13.53 8.90 -13.46
N ASP A 67 14.62 9.55 -13.90
CA ASP A 67 14.70 11.00 -13.96
C ASP A 67 13.59 11.56 -14.87
N GLU A 68 13.25 10.86 -15.93
CA GLU A 68 12.19 11.25 -16.85
C GLU A 68 10.80 11.21 -16.17
N LEU A 69 10.45 10.12 -15.50
CA LEU A 69 9.18 9.99 -14.79
C LEU A 69 9.07 10.99 -13.63
N SER A 70 10.15 11.14 -12.87
CA SER A 70 10.21 12.08 -11.74
C SER A 70 10.31 13.53 -12.22
N GLY A 71 10.84 13.77 -13.41
CA GLY A 71 10.96 15.07 -14.07
C GLY A 71 9.69 15.57 -14.75
N GLY A 72 8.55 14.89 -14.59
CA GLY A 72 7.24 15.34 -15.06
C GLY A 72 6.72 14.71 -16.34
N ALA A 73 7.32 13.62 -16.83
CA ALA A 73 6.71 12.81 -17.88
C ALA A 73 5.43 12.12 -17.41
N ALA A 74 5.36 11.72 -16.15
CA ALA A 74 4.14 11.23 -15.53
C ALA A 74 3.25 12.41 -15.12
N VAL A 75 2.15 12.63 -15.84
CA VAL A 75 1.22 13.75 -15.63
C VAL A 75 -0.05 13.37 -14.89
N GLY A 76 -0.29 12.07 -14.70
CA GLY A 76 -1.45 11.55 -13.97
C GLY A 76 -1.36 10.03 -13.79
N GLY A 77 -2.39 9.46 -13.15
CA GLY A 77 -2.44 8.04 -12.87
C GLY A 77 -1.64 7.62 -11.64
N ALA A 78 -1.27 6.35 -11.59
CA ALA A 78 -0.74 5.70 -10.40
C ALA A 78 0.79 5.72 -10.31
N TYR A 79 1.43 6.84 -10.63
CA TYR A 79 2.88 6.97 -10.45
C TYR A 79 3.23 7.40 -9.03
N HIS A 80 3.97 6.55 -8.34
CA HIS A 80 4.63 6.89 -7.08
C HIS A 80 5.93 6.10 -6.96
N PRO A 81 7.09 6.73 -6.66
CA PRO A 81 8.38 6.05 -6.63
C PRO A 81 8.45 4.92 -5.60
N ALA A 82 7.67 5.02 -4.53
CA ALA A 82 7.58 4.01 -3.46
C ALA A 82 6.20 3.30 -3.43
N LEU A 83 5.57 3.06 -4.59
CA LEU A 83 4.23 2.45 -4.63
C LEU A 83 4.16 1.12 -3.89
N GLY A 84 5.18 0.27 -4.04
CA GLY A 84 5.25 -1.01 -3.34
C GLY A 84 5.28 -0.88 -1.82
N GLU A 85 5.93 0.15 -1.29
CA GLU A 85 5.94 0.46 0.13
C GLU A 85 4.56 0.91 0.60
N LEU A 86 3.90 1.79 -0.16
CA LEU A 86 2.54 2.25 0.16
C LEU A 86 1.55 1.08 0.22
N VAL A 87 1.63 0.14 -0.73
CA VAL A 87 0.77 -1.05 -0.75
C VAL A 87 1.03 -1.95 0.45
N ARG A 88 2.29 -2.20 0.81
CA ARG A 88 2.64 -2.98 1.99
C ARG A 88 2.18 -2.29 3.28
N SER A 89 2.38 -0.99 3.37
CA SER A 89 1.92 -0.17 4.49
C SER A 89 0.40 -0.23 4.64
N ARG A 90 -0.34 -0.23 3.54
CA ARG A 90 -1.80 -0.42 3.54
C ARG A 90 -2.19 -1.80 4.09
N LEU A 91 -1.53 -2.88 3.68
CA LEU A 91 -1.80 -4.22 4.20
C LEU A 91 -1.57 -4.32 5.71
N TRP A 92 -0.52 -3.67 6.22
CA TRP A 92 -0.26 -3.60 7.66
C TRP A 92 -1.35 -2.80 8.40
N ARG A 93 -1.83 -1.71 7.82
CA ARG A 93 -2.95 -0.95 8.36
C ARG A 93 -4.22 -1.80 8.42
N ASP A 94 -4.56 -2.52 7.35
CA ASP A 94 -5.76 -3.36 7.28
C ASP A 94 -5.71 -4.50 8.33
N LYS A 95 -4.53 -5.08 8.59
CA LYS A 95 -4.32 -6.01 9.70
C LYS A 95 -4.56 -5.36 11.06
N ALA A 96 -4.03 -4.16 11.25
CA ALA A 96 -4.22 -3.42 12.50
C ALA A 96 -5.69 -3.05 12.74
N GLU A 97 -6.44 -2.70 11.70
CA GLU A 97 -7.88 -2.46 11.81
C GLU A 97 -8.61 -3.69 12.37
N THR A 98 -8.25 -4.88 11.93
CA THR A 98 -8.84 -6.14 12.44
C THR A 98 -8.54 -6.32 13.94
N ILE A 99 -7.32 -6.02 14.37
CA ILE A 99 -6.90 -6.15 15.78
C ILE A 99 -7.57 -5.09 16.67
N LEU A 100 -7.82 -3.91 16.12
CA LEU A 100 -8.46 -2.80 16.82
C LEU A 100 -9.99 -2.89 16.81
N SER A 101 -10.56 -3.86 16.11
CA SER A 101 -12.00 -4.09 16.12
C SER A 101 -12.49 -4.37 17.55
N GLY A 102 -13.41 -3.55 18.05
CA GLY A 102 -13.93 -3.65 19.40
C GLY A 102 -13.11 -2.92 20.49
N VAL A 103 -12.12 -2.12 20.11
CA VAL A 103 -11.44 -1.23 21.07
C VAL A 103 -12.34 -0.04 21.36
N GLU A 104 -12.47 0.31 22.66
CA GLU A 104 -13.30 1.42 23.09
C GLU A 104 -12.72 2.78 22.64
N PRO A 105 -13.57 3.71 22.18
CA PRO A 105 -13.15 5.07 21.89
C PRO A 105 -12.45 5.73 23.08
N GLY A 106 -11.44 6.55 22.80
CA GLY A 106 -10.65 7.22 23.84
C GLY A 106 -9.54 6.36 24.46
N ALA A 107 -9.38 5.11 24.04
CA ALA A 107 -8.32 4.24 24.53
C ALA A 107 -6.93 4.69 24.03
N ASP A 108 -5.90 4.37 24.84
CA ASP A 108 -4.51 4.38 24.39
C ASP A 108 -4.15 2.98 23.90
N VAL A 109 -3.55 2.89 22.73
CA VAL A 109 -3.16 1.62 22.10
C VAL A 109 -1.68 1.59 21.80
N VAL A 110 -1.06 0.47 22.08
CA VAL A 110 0.29 0.15 21.65
C VAL A 110 0.25 -1.10 20.78
N LEU A 111 0.75 -1.00 19.57
CA LEU A 111 0.87 -2.12 18.63
C LEU A 111 2.32 -2.60 18.61
N GLY A 112 2.53 -3.85 18.97
CA GLY A 112 3.83 -4.52 18.92
C GLY A 112 4.01 -5.21 17.57
N VAL A 113 5.14 -4.98 16.92
CA VAL A 113 5.55 -5.61 15.66
C VAL A 113 7.02 -5.96 15.72
N SER A 114 7.51 -6.86 14.86
CA SER A 114 8.95 -7.09 14.73
C SER A 114 9.69 -5.79 14.35
N ALA A 115 10.92 -5.60 14.85
CA ALA A 115 11.64 -4.32 14.76
C ALA A 115 11.78 -3.78 13.34
N ASN A 116 11.97 -4.66 12.34
CA ASN A 116 12.08 -4.33 10.92
C ASN A 116 10.74 -3.91 10.28
N ARG A 117 9.62 -4.01 11.00
CA ARG A 117 8.26 -3.68 10.52
C ARG A 117 7.70 -2.39 11.09
N ILE A 118 8.38 -1.74 12.01
CA ILE A 118 7.92 -0.48 12.62
C ILE A 118 7.64 0.58 11.56
N SER A 119 8.54 0.76 10.58
CA SER A 119 8.40 1.77 9.55
C SER A 119 7.16 1.52 8.66
N VAL A 120 7.00 0.29 8.16
CA VAL A 120 5.87 -0.05 7.29
C VAL A 120 4.53 -0.01 8.03
N MET A 121 4.51 -0.40 9.31
CA MET A 121 3.32 -0.29 10.16
C MET A 121 2.97 1.17 10.44
N THR A 122 3.94 2.02 10.71
CA THR A 122 3.77 3.46 10.94
C THR A 122 3.24 4.17 9.70
N GLY A 123 3.72 3.76 8.52
CA GLY A 123 3.44 4.38 7.24
C GLY A 123 4.21 5.68 7.01
N GLN A 124 4.29 6.11 5.76
CA GLN A 124 4.92 7.38 5.41
C GLN A 124 4.23 8.53 6.16
N HIS A 125 5.02 9.45 6.71
CA HIS A 125 4.52 10.57 7.51
C HIS A 125 3.53 10.18 8.63
N ARG A 126 3.65 8.96 9.17
CA ARG A 126 2.77 8.39 10.20
C ARG A 126 1.31 8.19 9.74
N ALA A 127 1.09 8.08 8.44
CA ALA A 127 -0.25 8.04 7.86
C ALA A 127 -1.12 6.90 8.43
N ASN A 128 -0.56 5.71 8.67
CA ASN A 128 -1.32 4.62 9.26
C ASN A 128 -1.75 4.91 10.70
N LEU A 129 -0.86 5.50 11.50
CA LEU A 129 -1.18 5.80 12.91
C LEU A 129 -2.26 6.88 13.00
N SER A 130 -2.14 7.95 12.19
CA SER A 130 -3.15 9.02 12.13
C SER A 130 -4.50 8.45 11.68
N TYR A 131 -4.52 7.62 10.64
CA TYR A 131 -5.72 6.97 10.17
C TYR A 131 -6.37 6.07 11.24
N LEU A 132 -5.60 5.21 11.90
CA LEU A 132 -6.13 4.32 12.94
C LEU A 132 -6.64 5.09 14.15
N GLN A 133 -5.93 6.15 14.55
CA GLN A 133 -6.35 7.02 15.64
C GLN A 133 -7.70 7.68 15.35
N GLU A 134 -7.88 8.23 14.17
CA GLU A 134 -9.14 8.85 13.74
C GLU A 134 -10.24 7.80 13.57
N ARG A 135 -9.96 6.71 12.85
CA ARG A 135 -10.94 5.67 12.51
C ARG A 135 -11.59 5.01 13.73
N PHE A 136 -10.81 4.81 14.79
CA PHE A 136 -11.24 4.18 16.04
C PHE A 136 -11.43 5.18 17.18
N SER A 137 -11.33 6.48 16.90
CA SER A 137 -11.45 7.56 17.90
C SER A 137 -10.54 7.33 19.12
N LEU A 138 -9.28 6.88 18.87
CA LEU A 138 -8.33 6.58 19.92
C LEU A 138 -7.71 7.87 20.49
N ARG A 139 -7.42 7.89 21.80
CA ARG A 139 -6.66 8.98 22.40
C ARG A 139 -5.22 8.99 21.88
N SER A 140 -4.61 7.83 21.81
CA SER A 140 -3.30 7.67 21.18
C SER A 140 -3.12 6.28 20.56
N VAL A 141 -2.28 6.20 19.50
CA VAL A 141 -1.80 4.93 18.95
C VAL A 141 -0.29 5.02 18.75
N ARG A 142 0.42 4.00 19.20
CA ARG A 142 1.87 3.89 19.10
C ARG A 142 2.28 2.53 18.56
N VAL A 143 3.45 2.46 17.95
CA VAL A 143 4.07 1.21 17.49
C VAL A 143 5.40 1.04 18.20
N CYS A 144 5.69 -0.16 18.67
CA CYS A 144 6.98 -0.52 19.25
C CYS A 144 7.47 -1.87 18.73
N ALA A 145 8.76 -2.10 18.91
CA ALA A 145 9.34 -3.42 18.68
C ALA A 145 8.81 -4.42 19.72
N SER A 146 8.45 -5.61 19.25
CA SER A 146 8.01 -6.73 20.07
C SER A 146 8.58 -8.03 19.52
N ASP A 147 8.71 -9.02 20.38
CA ASP A 147 9.14 -10.37 19.99
C ASP A 147 7.96 -11.15 19.42
N VAL A 148 7.60 -10.82 18.19
CA VAL A 148 6.54 -11.47 17.43
C VAL A 148 7.07 -11.94 16.07
N PRO A 149 6.51 -13.01 15.49
CA PRO A 149 6.85 -13.47 14.15
C PRO A 149 6.75 -12.34 13.13
N ASP A 150 7.61 -12.41 12.10
CA ASP A 150 7.54 -11.44 11.01
C ASP A 150 6.18 -11.52 10.30
N GLY A 151 5.53 -10.38 10.16
CA GLY A 151 4.20 -10.28 9.58
C GLY A 151 3.05 -10.30 10.59
N GLU A 152 3.32 -10.45 11.88
CA GLU A 152 2.31 -10.38 12.93
C GLU A 152 2.28 -9.03 13.63
N ILE A 153 1.13 -8.71 14.21
CA ILE A 153 0.86 -7.53 15.04
C ILE A 153 0.19 -8.03 16.31
N VAL A 154 0.62 -7.53 17.45
CA VAL A 154 -0.05 -7.76 18.73
C VAL A 154 -0.46 -6.44 19.36
N ARG A 155 -1.53 -6.43 20.13
CA ARG A 155 -1.89 -5.30 20.99
C ARG A 155 -1.29 -5.55 22.36
N ILE A 156 -0.53 -4.59 22.87
CA ILE A 156 0.14 -4.59 24.19
C ILE A 156 -0.66 -3.74 25.16
#